data_3c0e25d5f6f6234bbc4d89ae0e36cbbc
#
_entry.id   3c0e25d5f6f6234bbc4d89ae0e36cbbc
#
_cell.length_a   1.000
_cell.length_b   1.000
_cell.length_c   1.000
_cell.angle_alpha   90.00
_cell.angle_beta   90.00
_cell.angle_gamma   90.00
#
_symmetry.space_group_name_H-M   'P 1'
#
loop_
_entity.id
_entity.type
_entity.pdbx_description
1 polymer ?
#
loop_
_entity_poly.entity_id
_entity_poly.type
_entity_poly.pdbx_seq_one_letter_code
_entity_poly.pdbx_strand_id
1 'polypeptide(L)'
;TLIVAFIEFVKVLKSCIKNKMHKLLLNTILIIYPLNLFADQPKDWQLGFQKAASGHMEDLVWFHDYMLLPIITAITAFVLFLVIYACIRYRAAKNPVASQTSHNTFIEIIWTLVPCLILIIMAVPSFKILYEQDEIPPADVTIKAVGYQWYWGYEYPDENIIFESYMIE
;
A
#
# COMPACT_ATOMS: atom_id res chain seq x y z
N THR A 1 39.34 0.00 23.76
CA THR A 1 39.79 -1.10 22.88
C THR A 1 39.10 -1.06 21.51
N LEU A 2 37.82 -0.74 21.41
CA LEU A 2 37.04 -0.67 20.13
C LEU A 2 37.51 0.52 19.25
N ILE A 3 37.80 1.66 19.84
CA ILE A 3 38.26 2.87 19.15
C ILE A 3 39.60 2.67 18.49
N VAL A 4 40.52 1.96 19.14
CA VAL A 4 41.85 1.65 18.61
C VAL A 4 41.74 0.70 17.41
N ALA A 5 40.91 -0.32 17.51
CA ALA A 5 40.62 -1.24 16.39
C ALA A 5 40.00 -0.54 15.18
N PHE A 6 39.10 0.44 15.43
CA PHE A 6 38.48 1.23 14.36
C PHE A 6 39.50 2.17 13.69
N ILE A 7 40.41 2.78 14.45
CA ILE A 7 41.50 3.64 13.90
C ILE A 7 42.46 2.83 13.03
N GLU A 8 42.86 1.62 13.48
CA GLU A 8 43.69 0.71 12.69
C GLU A 8 42.97 0.21 11.42
N PHE A 9 41.70 -0.10 11.51
CA PHE A 9 40.87 -0.45 10.35
C PHE A 9 40.81 0.69 9.31
N VAL A 10 40.62 1.93 9.76
CA VAL A 10 40.62 3.11 8.88
C VAL A 10 41.99 3.36 8.24
N LYS A 11 43.11 3.12 8.96
CA LYS A 11 44.46 3.22 8.38
C LYS A 11 44.72 2.15 7.31
N VAL A 12 44.29 0.93 7.55
CA VAL A 12 44.40 -0.18 6.57
C VAL A 12 43.54 0.14 5.34
N LEU A 13 42.33 0.66 5.51
CA LEU A 13 41.47 1.10 4.41
C LEU A 13 42.15 2.21 3.58
N LYS A 14 42.71 3.23 4.23
CA LYS A 14 43.47 4.30 3.53
C LYS A 14 44.69 3.78 2.78
N SER A 15 45.39 2.81 3.33
CA SER A 15 46.54 2.17 2.67
C SER A 15 46.09 1.35 1.45
N CYS A 16 45.02 0.60 1.56
CA CYS A 16 44.41 -0.14 0.45
C CYS A 16 43.93 0.75 -0.71
N ILE A 17 43.38 1.91 -0.40
CA ILE A 17 42.87 2.86 -1.42
C ILE A 17 44.01 3.45 -2.28
N LYS A 18 45.24 3.46 -1.77
CA LYS A 18 46.40 4.03 -2.47
C LYS A 18 46.97 3.12 -3.58
N ASN A 19 46.61 1.86 -3.58
CA ASN A 19 47.16 0.88 -4.54
C ASN A 19 46.12 0.62 -5.67
N LYS A 20 46.56 0.79 -6.94
CA LYS A 20 45.69 0.71 -8.13
C LYS A 20 44.95 -0.64 -8.25
N MET A 21 45.56 -1.72 -7.77
CA MET A 21 44.98 -3.05 -7.77
C MET A 21 43.86 -3.22 -6.73
N HIS A 22 44.00 -2.59 -5.57
CA HIS A 22 42.95 -2.60 -4.55
C HIS A 22 41.74 -1.73 -4.92
N LYS A 23 41.97 -0.66 -5.70
CA LYS A 23 40.84 0.13 -6.27
C LYS A 23 40.03 -0.70 -7.26
N LEU A 24 40.70 -1.52 -8.07
CA LEU A 24 40.03 -2.42 -9.00
C LEU A 24 39.21 -3.49 -8.24
N LEU A 25 39.78 -4.09 -7.21
CA LEU A 25 39.12 -5.08 -6.36
C LEU A 25 37.96 -4.48 -5.58
N LEU A 26 38.09 -3.26 -5.05
CA LEU A 26 37.02 -2.56 -4.35
C LEU A 26 35.87 -2.23 -5.30
N ASN A 27 36.17 -1.76 -6.50
CA ASN A 27 35.14 -1.50 -7.53
C ASN A 27 34.46 -2.81 -7.98
N THR A 28 35.23 -3.90 -8.12
CA THR A 28 34.68 -5.21 -8.48
C THR A 28 33.77 -5.75 -7.35
N ILE A 29 34.17 -5.59 -6.10
CA ILE A 29 33.34 -5.96 -4.94
C ILE A 29 32.08 -5.09 -4.85
N LEU A 30 32.14 -3.78 -5.15
CA LEU A 30 30.97 -2.89 -5.20
C LEU A 30 30.00 -3.24 -6.34
N ILE A 31 30.52 -3.78 -7.45
CA ILE A 31 29.70 -4.24 -8.59
C ILE A 31 29.09 -5.63 -8.33
N ILE A 32 29.85 -6.52 -7.62
CA ILE A 32 29.42 -7.90 -7.34
C ILE A 32 28.51 -7.96 -6.10
N TYR A 33 28.63 -7.04 -5.14
CA TYR A 33 27.62 -6.90 -4.11
C TYR A 33 26.37 -6.31 -4.78
N PRO A 34 25.34 -7.12 -5.05
CA PRO A 34 24.04 -6.53 -5.33
C PRO A 34 23.74 -5.72 -4.08
N LEU A 35 23.74 -4.42 -4.17
CA LEU A 35 22.88 -3.62 -3.32
C LEU A 35 21.51 -4.28 -3.50
N ASN A 36 21.11 -5.07 -2.53
CA ASN A 36 19.75 -5.49 -2.43
C ASN A 36 18.97 -4.18 -2.29
N LEU A 37 18.61 -3.60 -3.43
CA LEU A 37 17.56 -2.63 -3.52
C LEU A 37 16.35 -3.43 -3.06
N PHE A 38 16.06 -3.34 -1.76
CA PHE A 38 14.82 -3.82 -1.19
C PHE A 38 13.73 -2.91 -1.73
N ALA A 39 13.41 -3.06 -3.01
CA ALA A 39 12.18 -2.56 -3.55
C ALA A 39 11.08 -3.30 -2.80
N ASP A 40 10.20 -2.56 -2.14
CA ASP A 40 9.07 -3.16 -1.47
C ASP A 40 8.21 -3.89 -2.51
N GLN A 41 7.70 -5.05 -2.15
CA GLN A 41 6.93 -5.92 -3.04
C GLN A 41 5.47 -5.98 -2.57
N PRO A 42 4.52 -6.20 -3.48
CA PRO A 42 3.15 -6.50 -3.10
C PRO A 42 3.09 -7.66 -2.12
N LYS A 43 2.27 -7.52 -1.08
CA LYS A 43 2.05 -8.59 -0.11
C LYS A 43 1.23 -9.72 -0.74
N ASP A 44 1.51 -10.94 -0.34
CA ASP A 44 0.77 -12.11 -0.80
C ASP A 44 -0.73 -11.95 -0.53
N TRP A 45 -1.55 -12.36 -1.52
CA TRP A 45 -3.01 -12.27 -1.47
C TRP A 45 -3.56 -10.85 -1.39
N GLN A 46 -2.73 -9.82 -1.49
CA GLN A 46 -3.12 -8.40 -1.41
C GLN A 46 -3.92 -8.05 -0.14
N LEU A 47 -3.68 -8.76 0.96
CA LEU A 47 -4.33 -8.51 2.26
C LEU A 47 -3.82 -7.25 2.97
N GLY A 48 -2.81 -6.60 2.43
CA GLY A 48 -2.27 -5.35 2.93
C GLY A 48 -1.52 -4.61 1.85
N PHE A 49 -1.25 -3.33 2.11
CA PHE A 49 -0.47 -2.49 1.22
C PHE A 49 1.03 -2.68 1.43
N GLN A 50 1.80 -2.21 0.46
CA GLN A 50 3.23 -2.02 0.57
C GLN A 50 3.55 -1.00 1.67
N LYS A 51 4.82 -0.94 2.10
CA LYS A 51 5.25 0.04 3.09
C LYS A 51 5.01 1.45 2.56
N ALA A 52 4.32 2.27 3.34
CA ALA A 52 4.06 3.65 2.97
C ALA A 52 5.37 4.43 2.77
N ALA A 53 5.48 5.16 1.66
CA ALA A 53 6.61 6.02 1.34
C ALA A 53 6.23 7.52 1.38
N SER A 54 4.97 7.84 1.67
CA SER A 54 4.46 9.21 1.82
C SER A 54 3.44 9.27 2.94
N GLY A 55 3.26 10.47 3.53
CA GLY A 55 2.24 10.69 4.58
C GLY A 55 0.83 10.34 4.10
N HIS A 56 0.47 10.72 2.89
CA HIS A 56 -0.84 10.37 2.32
C HIS A 56 -1.05 8.86 2.21
N MET A 57 0.00 8.09 1.92
CA MET A 57 -0.11 6.64 1.89
C MET A 57 -0.25 6.05 3.30
N GLU A 58 0.36 6.65 4.32
CA GLU A 58 0.17 6.23 5.72
C GLU A 58 -1.29 6.40 6.15
N ASP A 59 -1.92 7.55 5.83
CA ASP A 59 -3.32 7.81 6.12
C ASP A 59 -4.25 6.85 5.37
N LEU A 60 -3.94 6.53 4.12
CA LEU A 60 -4.70 5.56 3.33
C LEU A 60 -4.59 4.15 3.91
N VAL A 61 -3.40 3.71 4.31
CA VAL A 61 -3.18 2.41 4.98
C VAL A 61 -3.93 2.36 6.30
N TRP A 62 -3.86 3.43 7.10
CA TRP A 62 -4.61 3.51 8.34
C TRP A 62 -6.12 3.38 8.11
N PHE A 63 -6.67 4.14 7.17
CA PHE A 63 -8.10 4.08 6.82
C PHE A 63 -8.52 2.67 6.38
N HIS A 64 -7.71 2.03 5.55
CA HIS A 64 -7.97 0.68 5.08
C HIS A 64 -7.93 -0.34 6.22
N ASP A 65 -6.83 -0.38 6.99
CA ASP A 65 -6.58 -1.45 7.95
C ASP A 65 -7.45 -1.32 9.22
N TYR A 66 -7.71 -0.10 9.68
CA TYR A 66 -8.43 0.14 10.94
C TYR A 66 -9.91 0.50 10.75
N MET A 67 -10.33 0.87 9.57
CA MET A 67 -11.72 1.25 9.34
C MET A 67 -12.39 0.38 8.28
N LEU A 68 -11.88 0.35 7.07
CA LEU A 68 -12.51 -0.36 5.95
C LEU A 68 -12.49 -1.87 6.17
N LEU A 69 -11.34 -2.47 6.40
CA LEU A 69 -11.17 -3.91 6.55
C LEU A 69 -11.97 -4.50 7.71
N PRO A 70 -12.00 -3.90 8.93
CA PRO A 70 -12.84 -4.38 10.02
C PRO A 70 -14.34 -4.31 9.70
N ILE A 71 -14.80 -3.23 9.06
CA ILE A 71 -16.20 -3.06 8.70
C ILE A 71 -16.65 -4.12 7.69
N ILE A 72 -15.91 -4.30 6.59
CA ILE A 72 -16.26 -5.31 5.58
C ILE A 72 -16.16 -6.74 6.13
N THR A 73 -15.19 -6.99 7.00
CA THR A 73 -15.05 -8.29 7.67
C THR A 73 -16.24 -8.56 8.59
N ALA A 74 -16.66 -7.58 9.39
CA ALA A 74 -17.81 -7.69 10.27
C ALA A 74 -19.12 -7.93 9.48
N ILE A 75 -19.32 -7.20 8.37
CA ILE A 75 -20.49 -7.39 7.49
C ILE A 75 -20.46 -8.80 6.90
N THR A 76 -19.33 -9.24 6.36
CA THR A 76 -19.17 -10.58 5.77
C THR A 76 -19.44 -11.69 6.79
N ALA A 77 -18.87 -11.57 7.97
CA ALA A 77 -19.09 -12.52 9.07
C ALA A 77 -20.57 -12.55 9.51
N PHE A 78 -21.20 -11.38 9.58
CA PHE A 78 -22.63 -11.27 9.94
C PHE A 78 -23.52 -11.96 8.88
N VAL A 79 -23.28 -11.69 7.60
CA VAL A 79 -24.04 -12.32 6.50
C VAL A 79 -23.84 -13.84 6.50
N LEU A 80 -22.58 -14.29 6.66
CA LEU A 80 -22.26 -15.72 6.78
C LEU A 80 -23.00 -16.37 7.94
N PHE A 81 -23.01 -15.72 9.10
CA PHE A 81 -23.77 -16.17 10.27
C PHE A 81 -25.26 -16.31 9.97
N LEU A 82 -25.88 -15.31 9.31
CA LEU A 82 -27.30 -15.37 8.95
C LEU A 82 -27.60 -16.50 7.98
N VAL A 83 -26.74 -16.75 6.99
CA VAL A 83 -26.90 -17.86 6.04
C VAL A 83 -26.83 -19.20 6.78
N ILE A 84 -25.82 -19.41 7.59
CA ILE A 84 -25.65 -20.64 8.39
C ILE A 84 -26.86 -20.82 9.32
N TYR A 85 -27.27 -19.78 10.03
CA TYR A 85 -28.44 -19.80 10.88
C TYR A 85 -29.70 -20.20 10.13
N ALA A 86 -29.94 -19.61 8.96
CA ALA A 86 -31.08 -19.92 8.11
C ALA A 86 -31.06 -21.40 7.66
N CYS A 87 -29.91 -21.90 7.21
CA CYS A 87 -29.75 -23.30 6.78
C CYS A 87 -30.02 -24.29 7.92
N ILE A 88 -29.58 -24.00 9.13
CA ILE A 88 -29.78 -24.87 10.28
C ILE A 88 -31.19 -24.77 10.85
N ARG A 89 -31.68 -23.55 11.02
CA ARG A 89 -32.96 -23.27 11.73
C ARG A 89 -34.18 -23.57 10.88
N TYR A 90 -34.11 -23.25 9.57
CA TYR A 90 -35.27 -23.33 8.67
C TYR A 90 -35.18 -24.50 7.70
N ARG A 91 -34.37 -25.52 7.99
CA ARG A 91 -34.35 -26.77 7.18
C ARG A 91 -35.72 -27.45 7.13
N ALA A 92 -36.07 -28.04 5.99
CA ALA A 92 -37.37 -28.69 5.78
C ALA A 92 -37.74 -29.74 6.83
N ALA A 93 -36.75 -30.48 7.38
CA ALA A 93 -37.00 -31.47 8.43
C ALA A 93 -37.53 -30.83 9.73
N LYS A 94 -37.26 -29.58 10.03
CA LYS A 94 -37.73 -28.88 11.23
C LYS A 94 -38.92 -27.95 10.94
N ASN A 95 -39.11 -27.54 9.71
CA ASN A 95 -40.15 -26.60 9.32
C ASN A 95 -40.85 -27.12 8.05
N PRO A 96 -41.73 -28.12 8.17
CA PRO A 96 -42.41 -28.70 7.01
C PRO A 96 -43.42 -27.75 6.37
N VAL A 97 -43.88 -26.76 7.13
CA VAL A 97 -44.78 -25.72 6.61
C VAL A 97 -44.08 -24.39 6.67
N ALA A 98 -44.00 -23.67 5.56
CA ALA A 98 -43.35 -22.37 5.46
C ALA A 98 -44.24 -21.29 6.18
N SER A 99 -43.55 -20.31 6.83
CA SER A 99 -44.21 -19.14 7.39
C SER A 99 -44.84 -18.29 6.30
N GLN A 100 -46.05 -17.77 6.57
CA GLN A 100 -46.75 -16.86 5.66
C GLN A 100 -46.36 -15.39 5.82
N THR A 101 -45.41 -15.08 6.74
CA THR A 101 -44.92 -13.71 6.93
C THR A 101 -44.03 -13.31 5.76
N SER A 102 -44.49 -12.36 4.95
CA SER A 102 -43.85 -11.93 3.71
C SER A 102 -43.04 -10.61 3.87
N HIS A 103 -43.34 -9.81 4.88
CA HIS A 103 -42.70 -8.50 5.09
C HIS A 103 -42.66 -8.11 6.57
N ASN A 104 -41.69 -7.24 6.92
CA ASN A 104 -41.62 -6.62 8.24
C ASN A 104 -40.97 -5.23 8.09
N THR A 105 -41.80 -4.20 8.14
CA THR A 105 -41.42 -2.80 7.94
C THR A 105 -40.29 -2.34 8.89
N PHE A 106 -40.30 -2.83 10.14
CA PHE A 106 -39.26 -2.47 11.10
C PHE A 106 -37.87 -2.99 10.66
N ILE A 107 -37.77 -4.23 10.20
CA ILE A 107 -36.53 -4.81 9.67
C ILE A 107 -36.10 -4.08 8.38
N GLU A 108 -37.03 -3.72 7.53
CA GLU A 108 -36.78 -2.97 6.29
C GLU A 108 -36.16 -1.60 6.57
N ILE A 109 -36.66 -0.88 7.56
CA ILE A 109 -36.05 0.38 8.01
C ILE A 109 -34.63 0.14 8.53
N ILE A 110 -34.40 -0.89 9.34
CA ILE A 110 -33.06 -1.18 9.89
C ILE A 110 -32.07 -1.49 8.78
N TRP A 111 -32.38 -2.39 7.86
CA TRP A 111 -31.42 -2.77 6.81
C TRP A 111 -31.16 -1.66 5.79
N THR A 112 -32.00 -0.63 5.75
CA THR A 112 -31.78 0.58 4.94
C THR A 112 -30.91 1.59 5.69
N LEU A 113 -31.27 1.88 6.96
CA LEU A 113 -30.58 2.90 7.75
C LEU A 113 -29.18 2.49 8.17
N VAL A 114 -28.95 1.24 8.56
CA VAL A 114 -27.63 0.79 9.06
C VAL A 114 -26.56 0.92 7.98
N PRO A 115 -26.73 0.44 6.74
CA PRO A 115 -25.74 0.67 5.67
C PRO A 115 -25.53 2.17 5.37
N CYS A 116 -26.59 2.97 5.35
CA CYS A 116 -26.46 4.42 5.14
C CYS A 116 -25.61 5.09 6.23
N LEU A 117 -25.79 4.73 7.50
CA LEU A 117 -24.99 5.24 8.60
C LEU A 117 -23.52 4.82 8.49
N ILE A 118 -23.27 3.57 8.13
CA ILE A 118 -21.90 3.07 7.90
C ILE A 118 -21.22 3.90 6.80
N LEU A 119 -21.91 4.15 5.68
CA LEU A 119 -21.36 4.95 4.59
C LEU A 119 -21.09 6.40 5.02
N ILE A 120 -21.97 7.02 5.79
CA ILE A 120 -21.76 8.37 6.31
C ILE A 120 -20.54 8.43 7.22
N ILE A 121 -20.37 7.45 8.11
CA ILE A 121 -19.22 7.38 9.02
C ILE A 121 -17.91 7.22 8.23
N MET A 122 -17.92 6.42 7.17
CA MET A 122 -16.75 6.21 6.31
C MET A 122 -16.47 7.41 5.39
N ALA A 123 -17.48 8.15 4.99
CA ALA A 123 -17.34 9.27 4.07
C ALA A 123 -16.44 10.38 4.64
N VAL A 124 -16.55 10.68 5.94
CA VAL A 124 -15.78 11.78 6.57
C VAL A 124 -14.26 11.57 6.41
N PRO A 125 -13.64 10.48 6.88
CA PRO A 125 -12.21 10.27 6.69
C PRO A 125 -11.83 10.01 5.23
N SER A 126 -12.70 9.39 4.44
CA SER A 126 -12.45 9.14 3.02
C SER A 126 -12.34 10.45 2.23
N PHE A 127 -13.25 11.39 2.43
CA PHE A 127 -13.18 12.71 1.79
C PHE A 127 -11.97 13.52 2.26
N LYS A 128 -11.61 13.42 3.56
CA LYS A 128 -10.40 14.06 4.06
C LYS A 128 -9.16 13.61 3.27
N ILE A 129 -8.94 12.30 3.17
CA ILE A 129 -7.82 11.73 2.41
C ILE A 129 -7.87 12.16 0.94
N LEU A 130 -9.06 12.15 0.32
CA LEU A 130 -9.24 12.55 -1.07
C LEU A 130 -8.81 14.00 -1.32
N TYR A 131 -9.22 14.94 -0.46
CA TYR A 131 -8.86 16.35 -0.60
C TYR A 131 -7.37 16.61 -0.29
N GLU A 132 -6.80 15.91 0.68
CA GLU A 132 -5.38 16.01 0.99
C GLU A 132 -4.49 15.53 -0.17
N GLN A 133 -4.96 14.60 -0.99
CA GLN A 133 -4.23 14.15 -2.20
C GLN A 133 -4.21 15.19 -3.32
N ASP A 134 -5.15 16.12 -3.34
CA ASP A 134 -5.17 17.21 -4.32
C ASP A 134 -4.24 18.37 -3.93
N GLU A 135 -3.78 18.43 -2.68
CA GLU A 135 -2.82 19.43 -2.24
C GLU A 135 -1.39 19.05 -2.66
N ILE A 136 -0.79 19.87 -3.53
CA ILE A 136 0.59 19.68 -3.97
C ILE A 136 1.51 20.35 -2.94
N PRO A 137 2.28 19.59 -2.15
CA PRO A 137 3.24 20.16 -1.21
C PRO A 137 4.38 20.85 -1.98
N PRO A 138 5.08 21.82 -1.35
CA PRO A 138 6.27 22.41 -1.95
C PRO A 138 7.29 21.29 -2.22
N ALA A 139 7.71 21.19 -3.47
CA ALA A 139 8.63 20.14 -3.92
C ALA A 139 10.04 20.71 -4.09
N ASP A 140 11.05 19.95 -3.66
CA ASP A 140 12.47 20.30 -3.89
C ASP A 140 12.89 20.00 -5.33
N VAL A 141 12.22 19.07 -6.00
CA VAL A 141 12.48 18.67 -7.39
C VAL A 141 11.16 18.44 -8.11
N THR A 142 11.01 19.05 -9.27
CA THR A 142 9.85 18.86 -10.15
C THR A 142 10.21 17.96 -11.32
N ILE A 143 9.47 16.88 -11.51
CA ILE A 143 9.66 15.95 -12.63
C ILE A 143 8.35 15.88 -13.42
N LYS A 144 8.39 16.26 -14.69
CA LYS A 144 7.27 16.09 -15.61
C LYS A 144 7.46 14.83 -16.42
N ALA A 145 6.62 13.83 -16.18
CA ALA A 145 6.60 12.59 -16.95
C ALA A 145 5.49 12.67 -18.00
N VAL A 146 5.85 12.49 -19.26
CA VAL A 146 4.93 12.51 -20.40
C VAL A 146 4.92 11.14 -21.06
N GLY A 147 3.74 10.50 -21.08
CA GLY A 147 3.56 9.23 -21.77
C GLY A 147 3.31 9.44 -23.25
N TYR A 148 4.16 8.85 -24.07
CA TYR A 148 3.99 8.76 -25.52
C TYR A 148 3.62 7.31 -25.89
N GLN A 149 3.17 7.13 -27.13
CA GLN A 149 2.91 5.78 -27.62
C GLN A 149 4.23 5.01 -27.71
N TRP A 150 4.38 4.07 -26.77
CA TRP A 150 5.47 3.11 -26.58
C TRP A 150 6.77 3.66 -25.95
N TYR A 151 6.81 4.89 -25.44
CA TYR A 151 7.95 5.41 -24.68
C TYR A 151 7.54 6.52 -23.69
N TRP A 152 8.44 6.88 -22.78
CA TRP A 152 8.26 7.93 -21.79
C TRP A 152 9.25 9.06 -21.98
N GLY A 153 8.76 10.29 -21.96
CA GLY A 153 9.59 11.48 -21.89
C GLY A 153 9.63 12.02 -20.45
N TYR A 154 10.79 12.43 -20.00
CA TYR A 154 11.02 13.05 -18.70
C TYR A 154 11.63 14.42 -18.89
N GLU A 155 11.04 15.40 -18.20
CA GLU A 155 11.50 16.78 -18.21
C GLU A 155 11.70 17.24 -16.77
N TYR A 156 12.87 17.76 -16.46
CA TYR A 156 13.21 18.40 -15.20
C TYR A 156 13.29 19.91 -15.43
N PRO A 157 12.19 20.66 -15.21
CA PRO A 157 12.12 22.07 -15.58
C PRO A 157 13.14 22.94 -14.86
N ASP A 158 13.45 22.59 -13.60
CA ASP A 158 14.36 23.35 -12.75
C ASP A 158 15.81 23.22 -13.20
N GLU A 159 16.18 22.11 -13.85
CA GLU A 159 17.54 21.78 -14.28
C GLU A 159 17.72 21.83 -15.80
N ASN A 160 16.65 22.10 -16.56
CA ASN A 160 16.63 22.08 -18.03
C ASN A 160 17.13 20.75 -18.63
N ILE A 161 16.85 19.63 -17.97
CA ILE A 161 17.18 18.28 -18.43
C ILE A 161 15.95 17.65 -19.08
N ILE A 162 16.11 17.14 -20.30
CA ILE A 162 15.06 16.40 -21.02
C ILE A 162 15.68 15.12 -21.57
N PHE A 163 15.02 13.98 -21.33
CA PHE A 163 15.43 12.71 -21.92
C PHE A 163 14.22 11.79 -22.14
N GLU A 164 14.41 10.78 -22.97
CA GLU A 164 13.39 9.82 -23.33
C GLU A 164 13.83 8.40 -22.90
N SER A 165 12.88 7.58 -22.50
CA SER A 165 13.10 6.20 -22.08
C SER A 165 12.30 5.25 -22.97
N TYR A 166 13.00 4.39 -23.69
CA TYR A 166 12.45 3.41 -24.59
C TYR A 166 12.53 2.00 -23.99
N MET A 167 11.60 1.14 -24.41
CA MET A 167 11.68 -0.29 -24.08
C MET A 167 12.91 -0.88 -24.77
N ILE A 168 13.67 -1.70 -24.04
CA ILE A 168 14.76 -2.49 -24.58
C ILE A 168 14.15 -3.76 -25.17
N GLU A 169 14.53 -4.12 -26.40
CA GLU A 169 14.16 -5.37 -27.07
C GLU A 169 14.90 -6.56 -26.46
#